data_a23eb1594da1b291693bb816f8f57054
#
_entry.id   a23eb1594da1b291693bb816f8f57054
#
_cell.length_a   1.000
_cell.length_b   1.000
_cell.length_c   1.000
_cell.angle_alpha   90.00
_cell.angle_beta   90.00
_cell.angle_gamma   90.00
#
_symmetry.space_group_name_H-M   'P 1'
#
loop_
_entity.id
_entity.type
_entity.pdbx_description
1 polymer ?
#
loop_
_entity_poly.entity_id
_entity_poly.type
_entity_poly.pdbx_seq_one_letter_code
_entity_poly.pdbx_strand_id
1 'polypeptide(L)'
;MYKDFYASLKPLEGEIPYAEEERLAASGAPLLSWYRKNRRLLPWRENPEPYSVWISEIMLQQTRVEAVKPYFARFMEALPDITSLAQVDEERLLKLWEGLGYYSRARNLKKAAVCLMEDYGGQMPASRDEILKLPGIGSYTAGAVASIAYDLPAPALDGNVVRVLTRLFADPQDSTKPALRKKYERLLEAELVRRTEERESYLSAGDDAGK
;
A
#
# COMPACT_ATOMS: atom_id res chain seq x y z
N MET A 1 -5.55 1.14 -20.36
CA MET A 1 -4.32 1.95 -20.27
C MET A 1 -3.21 1.27 -19.45
N TYR A 2 -3.40 0.96 -18.15
CA TYR A 2 -2.38 0.24 -17.35
C TYR A 2 -2.07 -1.20 -17.83
N LYS A 3 -3.04 -1.90 -18.40
CA LYS A 3 -2.87 -3.29 -18.85
C LYS A 3 -1.84 -3.43 -19.97
N ASP A 4 -1.76 -2.44 -20.86
CA ASP A 4 -0.94 -2.54 -22.07
C ASP A 4 0.53 -2.23 -21.80
N PHE A 5 0.84 -1.27 -20.91
CA PHE A 5 2.21 -0.99 -20.48
C PHE A 5 2.88 -2.22 -19.83
N TYR A 6 2.20 -2.82 -18.84
CA TYR A 6 2.78 -3.99 -18.17
C TYR A 6 2.80 -5.26 -19.03
N ALA A 7 1.96 -5.34 -20.07
CA ALA A 7 2.03 -6.43 -21.03
C ALA A 7 3.24 -6.31 -21.96
N SER A 8 3.78 -5.10 -22.17
CA SER A 8 4.97 -4.85 -22.98
C SER A 8 6.28 -5.18 -22.27
N LEU A 9 6.29 -5.28 -20.94
CA LEU A 9 7.47 -5.64 -20.16
C LEU A 9 7.79 -7.12 -20.38
N LYS A 10 8.87 -7.40 -21.10
CA LYS A 10 9.37 -8.78 -21.30
C LYS A 10 10.03 -9.31 -20.03
N PRO A 11 9.81 -10.59 -19.66
CA PRO A 11 10.65 -11.24 -18.68
C PRO A 11 12.11 -11.22 -19.13
N LEU A 12 13.05 -11.05 -18.19
CA LEU A 12 14.46 -11.26 -18.50
C LEU A 12 14.67 -12.74 -18.82
N GLU A 13 15.06 -13.02 -20.06
CA GLU A 13 15.57 -14.32 -20.47
C GLU A 13 17.10 -14.24 -20.38
N GLY A 14 17.71 -15.06 -19.52
CA GLY A 14 19.16 -15.10 -19.39
C GLY A 14 19.67 -15.33 -17.95
N GLU A 15 20.94 -15.02 -17.72
CA GLU A 15 21.60 -15.14 -16.42
C GLU A 15 20.97 -14.19 -15.38
N ILE A 16 20.88 -14.65 -14.11
CA ILE A 16 20.36 -13.85 -13.01
C ILE A 16 21.28 -12.66 -12.77
N PRO A 17 20.81 -11.42 -12.87
CA PRO A 17 21.63 -10.22 -12.65
C PRO A 17 22.29 -10.22 -11.26
N TYR A 18 23.53 -9.73 -11.19
CA TYR A 18 24.28 -9.68 -9.92
C TYR A 18 23.90 -8.48 -9.04
N ALA A 19 23.59 -7.34 -9.64
CA ALA A 19 23.21 -6.14 -8.91
C ALA A 19 21.78 -6.25 -8.33
N GLU A 20 21.58 -5.71 -7.12
CA GLU A 20 20.26 -5.76 -6.43
C GLU A 20 19.18 -5.02 -7.22
N GLU A 21 19.53 -3.87 -7.80
CA GLU A 21 18.66 -3.06 -8.65
C GLU A 21 18.21 -3.82 -9.90
N GLU A 22 19.11 -4.52 -10.55
CA GLU A 22 18.80 -5.32 -11.74
C GLU A 22 17.90 -6.51 -11.41
N ARG A 23 18.15 -7.20 -10.28
CA ARG A 23 17.29 -8.29 -9.80
C ARG A 23 15.89 -7.79 -9.45
N LEU A 24 15.80 -6.62 -8.82
CA LEU A 24 14.52 -6.01 -8.50
C LEU A 24 13.76 -5.64 -9.77
N ALA A 25 14.40 -4.98 -10.70
CA ALA A 25 13.84 -4.63 -12.01
C ALA A 25 13.35 -5.86 -12.77
N ALA A 26 14.16 -6.92 -12.83
CA ALA A 26 13.82 -8.18 -13.47
C ALA A 26 12.62 -8.87 -12.84
N SER A 27 12.44 -8.75 -11.52
CA SER A 27 11.35 -9.41 -10.79
C SER A 27 9.96 -8.81 -11.08
N GLY A 28 9.88 -7.58 -11.55
CA GLY A 28 8.63 -6.83 -11.63
C GLY A 28 7.63 -7.40 -12.62
N ALA A 29 8.04 -7.67 -13.86
CA ALA A 29 7.11 -8.19 -14.89
C ALA A 29 6.58 -9.61 -14.54
N PRO A 30 7.41 -10.58 -14.11
CA PRO A 30 6.93 -11.88 -13.62
C PRO A 30 5.99 -11.74 -12.42
N LEU A 31 6.32 -10.88 -11.45
CA LEU A 31 5.49 -10.65 -10.26
C LEU A 31 4.12 -10.09 -10.63
N LEU A 32 4.06 -9.09 -11.51
CA LEU A 32 2.80 -8.50 -11.97
C LEU A 32 1.96 -9.50 -12.77
N SER A 33 2.59 -10.30 -13.63
CA SER A 33 1.91 -11.37 -14.38
C SER A 33 1.29 -12.39 -13.43
N TRP A 34 2.06 -12.83 -12.44
CA TRP A 34 1.57 -13.74 -11.41
C TRP A 34 0.44 -13.12 -10.59
N TYR A 35 0.60 -11.88 -10.12
CA TYR A 35 -0.40 -11.18 -9.31
C TYR A 35 -1.74 -11.05 -10.05
N ARG A 36 -1.74 -10.71 -11.33
CA ARG A 36 -2.97 -10.59 -12.13
C ARG A 36 -3.77 -11.89 -12.17
N LYS A 37 -3.08 -13.04 -12.21
CA LYS A 37 -3.73 -14.36 -12.26
C LYS A 37 -4.15 -14.87 -10.89
N ASN A 38 -3.43 -14.46 -9.81
CA ASN A 38 -3.56 -15.06 -8.48
C ASN A 38 -4.06 -14.09 -7.41
N ARG A 39 -4.34 -12.83 -7.74
CA ARG A 39 -4.82 -11.85 -6.75
C ARG A 39 -6.12 -12.30 -6.13
N ARG A 40 -6.21 -12.19 -4.82
CA ARG A 40 -7.46 -12.43 -4.09
C ARG A 40 -8.44 -11.30 -4.35
N LEU A 41 -9.71 -11.64 -4.57
CA LEU A 41 -10.81 -10.68 -4.58
C LEU A 41 -11.09 -10.29 -3.13
N LEU A 42 -10.88 -9.02 -2.81
CA LEU A 42 -11.06 -8.49 -1.46
C LEU A 42 -11.86 -7.20 -1.56
N PRO A 43 -12.84 -6.94 -0.66
CA PRO A 43 -13.73 -5.79 -0.74
C PRO A 43 -12.99 -4.45 -0.89
N TRP A 44 -11.91 -4.26 -0.14
CA TRP A 44 -11.07 -3.05 -0.18
C TRP A 44 -10.14 -2.93 -1.39
N ARG A 45 -10.17 -3.90 -2.32
CA ARG A 45 -9.41 -3.90 -3.59
C ARG A 45 -10.28 -3.71 -4.82
N GLU A 46 -11.61 -3.83 -4.68
CA GLU A 46 -12.56 -3.65 -5.79
C GLU A 46 -12.71 -2.18 -6.14
N ASN A 47 -12.84 -1.33 -5.12
CA ASN A 47 -12.82 0.12 -5.24
C ASN A 47 -11.84 0.69 -4.20
N PRO A 48 -10.56 0.92 -4.56
CA PRO A 48 -9.51 1.28 -3.62
C PRO A 48 -9.52 2.77 -3.25
N GLU A 49 -10.65 3.27 -2.75
CA GLU A 49 -10.75 4.63 -2.20
C GLU A 49 -9.82 4.82 -1.00
N PRO A 50 -9.22 6.00 -0.81
CA PRO A 50 -8.22 6.25 0.24
C PRO A 50 -8.69 5.88 1.64
N TYR A 51 -9.95 6.18 1.97
CA TYR A 51 -10.54 5.82 3.25
C TYR A 51 -10.65 4.31 3.43
N SER A 52 -11.19 3.60 2.45
CA SER A 52 -11.37 2.15 2.52
C SER A 52 -10.04 1.40 2.59
N VAL A 53 -9.03 1.85 1.84
CA VAL A 53 -7.67 1.31 1.89
C VAL A 53 -7.08 1.52 3.28
N TRP A 54 -7.15 2.74 3.83
CA TRP A 54 -6.63 3.06 5.15
C TRP A 54 -7.28 2.19 6.25
N ILE A 55 -8.62 2.10 6.30
CA ILE A 55 -9.34 1.27 7.27
C ILE A 55 -8.90 -0.19 7.16
N SER A 56 -8.84 -0.74 5.94
CA SER A 56 -8.44 -2.12 5.72
C SER A 56 -6.99 -2.40 6.18
N GLU A 57 -6.05 -1.51 5.88
CA GLU A 57 -4.65 -1.65 6.28
C GLU A 57 -4.47 -1.64 7.79
N ILE A 58 -5.22 -0.79 8.51
CA ILE A 58 -5.20 -0.79 9.99
C ILE A 58 -5.86 -2.06 10.56
N MET A 59 -6.97 -2.54 9.99
CA MET A 59 -7.60 -3.77 10.45
C MET A 59 -6.72 -5.01 10.22
N LEU A 60 -5.98 -5.04 9.12
CA LEU A 60 -5.08 -6.15 8.76
C LEU A 60 -3.82 -6.23 9.60
N GLN A 61 -3.48 -5.19 10.38
CA GLN A 61 -2.34 -5.25 11.29
C GLN A 61 -2.54 -6.40 12.29
N GLN A 62 -1.69 -7.43 12.19
CA GLN A 62 -1.70 -8.63 13.06
C GLN A 62 -3.03 -9.41 13.07
N THR A 63 -3.88 -9.20 12.06
CA THR A 63 -5.17 -9.90 11.91
C THR A 63 -5.25 -10.57 10.54
N ARG A 64 -5.77 -11.79 10.50
CA ARG A 64 -5.90 -12.56 9.25
C ARG A 64 -7.00 -11.97 8.37
N VAL A 65 -6.80 -12.00 7.06
CA VAL A 65 -7.70 -11.45 6.05
C VAL A 65 -9.15 -11.95 6.22
N GLU A 66 -9.34 -13.26 6.41
CA GLU A 66 -10.68 -13.83 6.53
C GLU A 66 -11.42 -13.35 7.78
N ALA A 67 -10.69 -13.10 8.87
CA ALA A 67 -11.26 -12.50 10.07
C ALA A 67 -11.64 -11.01 9.85
N VAL A 68 -10.86 -10.26 9.05
CA VAL A 68 -11.11 -8.83 8.80
C VAL A 68 -12.35 -8.60 7.91
N LYS A 69 -12.63 -9.45 6.94
CA LYS A 69 -13.73 -9.24 5.97
C LYS A 69 -15.07 -8.84 6.61
N PRO A 70 -15.64 -9.59 7.58
CA PRO A 70 -16.92 -9.23 8.18
C PRO A 70 -16.84 -7.94 9.03
N TYR A 71 -15.70 -7.66 9.64
CA TYR A 71 -15.50 -6.41 10.39
C TYR A 71 -15.43 -5.21 9.46
N PHE A 72 -14.69 -5.32 8.38
CA PHE A 72 -14.59 -4.27 7.37
C PHE A 72 -15.97 -3.91 6.80
N ALA A 73 -16.77 -4.90 6.41
CA ALA A 73 -18.11 -4.66 5.88
C ALA A 73 -18.99 -3.89 6.88
N ARG A 74 -19.09 -4.35 8.13
CA ARG A 74 -19.88 -3.70 9.18
C ARG A 74 -19.36 -2.29 9.52
N PHE A 75 -18.03 -2.13 9.53
CA PHE A 75 -17.40 -0.84 9.83
C PHE A 75 -17.70 0.18 8.74
N MET A 76 -17.53 -0.19 7.47
CA MET A 76 -17.82 0.68 6.32
C MET A 76 -19.31 1.02 6.19
N GLU A 77 -20.20 0.12 6.58
CA GLU A 77 -21.64 0.39 6.65
C GLU A 77 -21.98 1.42 7.74
N ALA A 78 -21.39 1.27 8.93
CA ALA A 78 -21.66 2.13 10.07
C ALA A 78 -20.94 3.49 10.02
N LEU A 79 -19.74 3.51 9.44
CA LEU A 79 -18.82 4.66 9.35
C LEU A 79 -18.26 4.72 7.93
N PRO A 80 -19.04 5.19 6.95
CA PRO A 80 -18.68 5.10 5.53
C PRO A 80 -17.57 6.08 5.11
N ASP A 81 -17.27 7.09 5.91
CA ASP A 81 -16.34 8.16 5.57
C ASP A 81 -15.57 8.71 6.79
N ILE A 82 -14.62 9.60 6.52
CA ILE A 82 -13.78 10.26 7.53
C ILE A 82 -14.64 11.07 8.51
N THR A 83 -15.69 11.72 8.03
CA THR A 83 -16.56 12.57 8.85
C THR A 83 -17.30 11.73 9.90
N SER A 84 -17.92 10.64 9.50
CA SER A 84 -18.62 9.73 10.40
C SER A 84 -17.67 9.10 11.43
N LEU A 85 -16.44 8.75 11.01
CA LEU A 85 -15.41 8.21 11.91
C LEU A 85 -14.91 9.27 12.92
N ALA A 86 -14.75 10.52 12.51
CA ALA A 86 -14.35 11.60 13.39
C ALA A 86 -15.41 11.90 14.46
N GLN A 87 -16.68 11.82 14.09
CA GLN A 87 -17.83 12.18 14.93
C GLN A 87 -18.34 11.03 15.81
N VAL A 88 -18.03 9.77 15.50
CA VAL A 88 -18.52 8.63 16.27
C VAL A 88 -18.07 8.72 17.73
N ASP A 89 -18.94 8.38 18.69
CA ASP A 89 -18.52 8.23 20.09
C ASP A 89 -17.57 7.02 20.27
N GLU A 90 -16.74 7.08 21.31
CA GLU A 90 -15.71 6.05 21.52
C GLU A 90 -16.34 4.69 21.83
N GLU A 91 -17.45 4.66 22.58
CA GLU A 91 -18.12 3.41 22.94
C GLU A 91 -18.60 2.66 21.69
N ARG A 92 -19.29 3.35 20.79
CA ARG A 92 -19.77 2.81 19.51
C ARG A 92 -18.61 2.35 18.63
N LEU A 93 -17.54 3.16 18.53
CA LEU A 93 -16.34 2.78 17.78
C LEU A 93 -15.73 1.48 18.31
N LEU A 94 -15.53 1.37 19.62
CA LEU A 94 -14.96 0.20 20.24
C LEU A 94 -15.88 -1.03 20.11
N LYS A 95 -17.19 -0.84 20.10
CA LYS A 95 -18.16 -1.91 19.84
C LYS A 95 -18.07 -2.44 18.43
N LEU A 96 -17.90 -1.58 17.41
CA LEU A 96 -17.63 -2.00 16.03
C LEU A 96 -16.31 -2.76 15.86
N TRP A 97 -15.35 -2.49 16.75
CA TRP A 97 -14.02 -3.10 16.75
C TRP A 97 -13.90 -4.36 17.62
N GLU A 98 -14.93 -4.65 18.43
CA GLU A 98 -14.92 -5.74 19.40
C GLU A 98 -14.61 -7.10 18.73
N GLY A 99 -13.55 -7.78 19.21
CA GLY A 99 -13.08 -9.06 18.67
C GLY A 99 -11.85 -8.96 17.74
N LEU A 100 -11.52 -7.76 17.19
CA LEU A 100 -10.28 -7.57 16.42
C LEU A 100 -9.03 -7.42 17.31
N GLY A 101 -9.20 -7.07 18.59
CA GLY A 101 -8.10 -6.82 19.50
C GLY A 101 -7.32 -5.52 19.20
N TYR A 102 -6.30 -5.24 20.00
CA TYR A 102 -5.45 -4.04 19.84
C TYR A 102 -6.26 -2.75 19.64
N TYR A 103 -7.12 -2.44 20.60
CA TYR A 103 -8.08 -1.32 20.55
C TYR A 103 -7.44 0.07 20.37
N SER A 104 -6.14 0.20 20.64
CA SER A 104 -5.38 1.41 20.34
C SER A 104 -5.42 1.76 18.84
N ARG A 105 -5.56 0.76 17.95
CA ARG A 105 -5.72 0.99 16.51
C ARG A 105 -7.01 1.75 16.21
N ALA A 106 -8.13 1.32 16.79
CA ALA A 106 -9.41 2.01 16.63
C ALA A 106 -9.38 3.45 17.15
N ARG A 107 -8.77 3.65 18.34
CA ARG A 107 -8.60 5.00 18.90
C ARG A 107 -7.73 5.90 18.03
N ASN A 108 -6.66 5.35 17.47
CA ASN A 108 -5.79 6.09 16.55
C ASN A 108 -6.50 6.41 15.23
N LEU A 109 -7.33 5.50 14.70
CA LEU A 109 -8.18 5.80 13.54
C LEU A 109 -9.07 7.04 13.81
N LYS A 110 -9.75 7.08 14.96
CA LYS A 110 -10.58 8.24 15.30
C LYS A 110 -9.75 9.52 15.44
N LYS A 111 -8.60 9.46 16.13
CA LYS A 111 -7.70 10.62 16.25
C LYS A 111 -7.23 11.13 14.90
N ALA A 112 -6.85 10.21 14.00
CA ALA A 112 -6.45 10.58 12.65
C ALA A 112 -7.62 11.15 11.83
N ALA A 113 -8.83 10.62 11.99
CA ALA A 113 -10.02 11.18 11.35
C ALA A 113 -10.32 12.60 11.82
N VAL A 114 -10.18 12.89 13.13
CA VAL A 114 -10.31 14.26 13.65
C VAL A 114 -9.25 15.18 13.05
N CYS A 115 -7.97 14.76 13.04
CA CYS A 115 -6.89 15.52 12.40
C CYS A 115 -7.18 15.78 10.90
N LEU A 116 -7.70 14.77 10.17
CA LEU A 116 -8.10 14.95 8.77
C LEU A 116 -9.23 15.99 8.61
N MET A 117 -10.17 16.02 9.52
CA MET A 117 -11.23 17.05 9.49
C MET A 117 -10.68 18.46 9.76
N GLU A 118 -9.78 18.59 10.73
CA GLU A 118 -9.23 19.87 11.17
C GLU A 118 -8.21 20.45 10.19
N ASP A 119 -7.28 19.61 9.70
CA ASP A 119 -6.10 20.07 8.95
C ASP A 119 -6.20 19.83 7.44
N TYR A 120 -7.07 18.92 6.99
CA TYR A 120 -7.15 18.48 5.60
C TYR A 120 -8.56 18.53 5.00
N GLY A 121 -9.48 19.24 5.65
CA GLY A 121 -10.84 19.41 5.14
C GLY A 121 -11.64 18.11 4.98
N GLY A 122 -11.33 17.10 5.80
CA GLY A 122 -11.99 15.79 5.76
C GLY A 122 -11.55 14.88 4.61
N GLN A 123 -10.42 15.17 3.98
CA GLN A 123 -9.88 14.35 2.89
C GLN A 123 -8.53 13.73 3.27
N MET A 124 -8.27 12.53 2.79
CA MET A 124 -6.94 11.93 2.91
C MET A 124 -5.98 12.65 1.97
N PRO A 125 -4.83 13.17 2.45
CA PRO A 125 -3.87 13.85 1.59
C PRO A 125 -3.25 12.90 0.57
N ALA A 126 -3.05 13.37 -0.66
CA ALA A 126 -2.40 12.63 -1.74
C ALA A 126 -0.87 12.78 -1.68
N SER A 127 -0.30 12.57 -0.49
CA SER A 127 1.15 12.64 -0.23
C SER A 127 1.53 11.67 0.86
N ARG A 128 2.51 10.79 0.59
CA ARG A 128 3.02 9.83 1.59
C ARG A 128 3.50 10.53 2.87
N ASP A 129 4.19 11.66 2.73
CA ASP A 129 4.76 12.39 3.86
C ASP A 129 3.67 13.04 4.73
N GLU A 130 2.60 13.54 4.11
CA GLU A 130 1.45 14.07 4.86
C GLU A 130 0.64 12.94 5.53
N ILE A 131 0.42 11.83 4.84
CA ILE A 131 -0.24 10.65 5.42
C ILE A 131 0.55 10.13 6.63
N LEU A 132 1.88 10.14 6.57
CA LEU A 132 2.75 9.68 7.66
C LEU A 132 2.64 10.51 8.93
N LYS A 133 2.19 11.77 8.85
CA LYS A 133 1.99 12.64 10.03
C LYS A 133 0.74 12.29 10.83
N LEU A 134 -0.18 11.53 10.25
CA LEU A 134 -1.44 11.20 10.89
C LEU A 134 -1.26 10.23 12.07
N PRO A 135 -2.01 10.40 13.16
CA PRO A 135 -1.92 9.57 14.35
C PRO A 135 -2.06 8.06 14.05
N GLY A 136 -1.11 7.26 14.49
CA GLY A 136 -1.14 5.80 14.35
C GLY A 136 -0.81 5.26 12.94
N ILE A 137 -0.40 6.11 12.03
CA ILE A 137 0.08 5.72 10.69
C ILE A 137 1.60 5.61 10.70
N GLY A 138 2.10 4.43 10.34
CA GLY A 138 3.54 4.19 10.12
C GLY A 138 3.91 4.20 8.64
N SER A 139 5.22 4.09 8.35
CA SER A 139 5.75 4.14 6.97
C SER A 139 5.10 3.13 6.03
N TYR A 140 4.81 1.91 6.51
CA TYR A 140 4.10 0.90 5.74
C TYR A 140 2.69 1.36 5.33
N THR A 141 1.88 1.78 6.30
CA THR A 141 0.49 2.20 6.05
C THR A 141 0.45 3.44 5.16
N ALA A 142 1.34 4.41 5.40
CA ALA A 142 1.46 5.59 4.55
C ALA A 142 1.82 5.21 3.10
N GLY A 143 2.79 4.32 2.90
CA GLY A 143 3.16 3.80 1.59
C GLY A 143 2.02 3.04 0.91
N ALA A 144 1.30 2.18 1.66
CA ALA A 144 0.17 1.42 1.14
C ALA A 144 -0.99 2.32 0.68
N VAL A 145 -1.38 3.30 1.49
CA VAL A 145 -2.44 4.25 1.08
C VAL A 145 -1.99 5.08 -0.12
N ALA A 146 -0.77 5.62 -0.10
CA ALA A 146 -0.23 6.43 -1.19
C ALA A 146 -0.16 5.65 -2.51
N SER A 147 0.32 4.40 -2.48
CA SER A 147 0.47 3.60 -3.69
C SER A 147 -0.83 2.98 -4.19
N ILE A 148 -1.70 2.49 -3.30
CA ILE A 148 -2.91 1.75 -3.70
C ILE A 148 -4.04 2.71 -4.10
N ALA A 149 -4.24 3.81 -3.35
CA ALA A 149 -5.35 4.72 -3.57
C ALA A 149 -5.01 5.87 -4.52
N TYR A 150 -3.75 6.31 -4.54
CA TYR A 150 -3.31 7.45 -5.34
C TYR A 150 -2.33 7.09 -6.46
N ASP A 151 -1.97 5.81 -6.59
CA ASP A 151 -1.01 5.33 -7.61
C ASP A 151 0.36 6.05 -7.55
N LEU A 152 0.74 6.50 -6.36
CA LEU A 152 2.04 7.15 -6.14
C LEU A 152 3.16 6.11 -6.03
N PRO A 153 4.39 6.44 -6.46
CA PRO A 153 5.55 5.56 -6.36
C PRO A 153 6.08 5.46 -4.91
N ALA A 154 5.24 4.99 -3.99
CA ALA A 154 5.52 4.91 -2.57
C ALA A 154 5.67 3.45 -2.12
N PRO A 155 6.80 3.05 -1.52
CA PRO A 155 6.99 1.69 -1.05
C PRO A 155 6.15 1.40 0.20
N ALA A 156 5.54 0.20 0.22
CA ALA A 156 4.85 -0.37 1.39
C ALA A 156 5.67 -1.55 1.92
N LEU A 157 6.69 -1.26 2.72
CA LEU A 157 7.67 -2.25 3.20
C LEU A 157 7.23 -2.87 4.54
N ASP A 158 6.64 -4.07 4.49
CA ASP A 158 6.34 -4.89 5.67
C ASP A 158 7.39 -6.00 5.89
N GLY A 159 7.19 -6.83 6.91
CA GLY A 159 8.06 -7.97 7.19
C GLY A 159 8.05 -9.04 6.09
N ASN A 160 6.96 -9.17 5.31
CA ASN A 160 6.89 -10.11 4.20
C ASN A 160 7.71 -9.61 3.01
N VAL A 161 7.61 -8.33 2.68
CA VAL A 161 8.41 -7.70 1.61
C VAL A 161 9.89 -7.78 1.96
N VAL A 162 10.30 -7.44 3.19
CA VAL A 162 11.69 -7.61 3.65
C VAL A 162 12.16 -9.05 3.45
N ARG A 163 11.37 -10.04 3.85
CA ARG A 163 11.72 -11.45 3.70
C ARG A 163 11.86 -11.89 2.23
N VAL A 164 11.01 -11.37 1.35
CA VAL A 164 11.09 -11.64 -0.10
C VAL A 164 12.36 -11.03 -0.68
N LEU A 165 12.63 -9.77 -0.39
CA LEU A 165 13.82 -9.05 -0.89
C LEU A 165 15.12 -9.68 -0.38
N THR A 166 15.19 -10.04 0.91
CA THR A 166 16.34 -10.75 1.47
C THR A 166 16.65 -12.04 0.71
N ARG A 167 15.63 -12.78 0.29
CA ARG A 167 15.80 -13.99 -0.52
C ARG A 167 16.15 -13.69 -1.98
N LEU A 168 15.50 -12.70 -2.57
CA LEU A 168 15.74 -12.27 -3.94
C LEU A 168 17.21 -11.82 -4.14
N PHE A 169 17.74 -11.09 -3.15
CA PHE A 169 19.09 -10.56 -3.17
C PHE A 169 20.14 -11.53 -2.60
N ALA A 170 19.71 -12.65 -2.00
CA ALA A 170 20.57 -13.53 -1.21
C ALA A 170 21.36 -12.75 -0.13
N ASP A 171 20.74 -11.73 0.46
CA ASP A 171 21.36 -10.84 1.44
C ASP A 171 21.53 -11.57 2.78
N PRO A 172 22.77 -11.76 3.29
CA PRO A 172 23.02 -12.47 4.54
C PRO A 172 22.75 -11.63 5.79
N GLN A 173 22.35 -10.37 5.63
CA GLN A 173 22.14 -9.49 6.75
C GLN A 173 20.89 -9.86 7.54
N ASP A 174 20.91 -9.55 8.84
CA ASP A 174 19.76 -9.75 9.72
C ASP A 174 18.59 -8.86 9.31
N SER A 175 17.49 -9.49 8.88
CA SER A 175 16.27 -8.85 8.40
C SER A 175 15.53 -8.00 9.45
N THR A 176 15.92 -8.10 10.71
CA THR A 176 15.35 -7.29 11.81
C THR A 176 16.01 -5.93 11.94
N LYS A 177 17.20 -5.73 11.35
CA LYS A 177 17.97 -4.50 11.49
C LYS A 177 17.32 -3.33 10.74
N PRO A 178 17.15 -2.16 11.39
CA PRO A 178 16.60 -0.96 10.76
C PRO A 178 17.39 -0.49 9.53
N ALA A 179 18.69 -0.67 9.52
CA ALA A 179 19.56 -0.28 8.40
C ALA A 179 19.21 -1.04 7.12
N LEU A 180 18.94 -2.36 7.22
CA LEU A 180 18.53 -3.17 6.09
C LEU A 180 17.16 -2.75 5.55
N ARG A 181 16.21 -2.48 6.44
CA ARG A 181 14.89 -1.98 6.05
C ARG A 181 14.99 -0.65 5.28
N LYS A 182 15.82 0.27 5.77
CA LYS A 182 16.06 1.56 5.10
C LYS A 182 16.73 1.39 3.73
N LYS A 183 17.66 0.43 3.60
CA LYS A 183 18.28 0.05 2.31
C LYS A 183 17.19 -0.40 1.32
N TYR A 184 16.36 -1.35 1.72
CA TYR A 184 15.31 -1.90 0.86
C TYR A 184 14.20 -0.88 0.54
N GLU A 185 13.86 0.00 1.47
CA GLU A 185 12.91 1.09 1.22
C GLU A 185 13.41 2.01 0.10
N ARG A 186 14.69 2.38 0.13
CA ARG A 186 15.31 3.20 -0.93
C ARG A 186 15.36 2.49 -2.28
N LEU A 187 15.72 1.20 -2.30
CA LEU A 187 15.74 0.41 -3.54
C LEU A 187 14.35 0.30 -4.16
N LEU A 188 13.33 0.03 -3.35
CA LEU A 188 11.94 -0.03 -3.83
C LEU A 188 11.46 1.35 -4.31
N GLU A 189 11.77 2.42 -3.61
CA GLU A 189 11.38 3.77 -4.00
C GLU A 189 11.99 4.15 -5.34
N ALA A 190 13.29 3.93 -5.52
CA ALA A 190 13.98 4.18 -6.80
C ALA A 190 13.37 3.37 -7.96
N GLU A 191 13.09 2.08 -7.74
CA GLU A 191 12.49 1.23 -8.76
C GLU A 191 11.05 1.64 -9.10
N LEU A 192 10.25 2.03 -8.12
CA LEU A 192 8.89 2.50 -8.35
C LEU A 192 8.86 3.82 -9.12
N VAL A 193 9.75 4.77 -8.80
CA VAL A 193 9.90 6.02 -9.55
C VAL A 193 10.28 5.74 -10.99
N ARG A 194 11.32 4.93 -11.22
CA ARG A 194 11.78 4.55 -12.56
C ARG A 194 10.62 3.94 -13.39
N ARG A 195 9.84 3.04 -12.80
CA ARG A 195 8.69 2.41 -13.48
C ARG A 195 7.56 3.39 -13.77
N THR A 196 7.37 4.37 -12.92
CA THR A 196 6.37 5.43 -13.16
C THR A 196 6.79 6.29 -14.35
N GLU A 197 8.05 6.69 -14.41
CA GLU A 197 8.62 7.46 -15.53
C GLU A 197 8.56 6.69 -16.86
N GLU A 198 8.92 5.39 -16.86
CA GLU A 198 8.80 4.53 -18.03
C GLU A 198 7.35 4.41 -18.52
N ARG A 199 6.39 4.28 -17.59
CA ARG A 199 4.97 4.23 -17.91
C ARG A 199 4.48 5.53 -18.55
N GLU A 200 4.84 6.68 -17.99
CA GLU A 200 4.47 7.99 -18.50
C GLU A 200 5.07 8.24 -19.88
N SER A 201 6.33 7.88 -20.07
CA SER A 201 6.99 7.94 -21.38
C SER A 201 6.32 7.06 -22.42
N TYR A 202 5.92 5.84 -22.06
CA TYR A 202 5.19 4.94 -22.97
C TYR A 202 3.82 5.50 -23.37
N LEU A 203 3.09 6.10 -22.43
CA LEU A 203 1.77 6.68 -22.68
C LEU A 203 1.86 7.92 -23.58
N SER A 204 2.84 8.80 -23.33
CA SER A 204 3.05 9.99 -24.14
C SER A 204 3.46 9.66 -25.59
N ALA A 205 4.29 8.63 -25.78
CA ALA A 205 4.69 8.18 -27.11
C ALA A 205 3.54 7.54 -27.89
N GLY A 206 2.56 6.94 -27.21
CA GLY A 206 1.36 6.36 -27.83
C GLY A 206 0.36 7.40 -28.33
N ASP A 207 0.26 8.55 -27.67
CA ASP A 207 -0.62 9.66 -28.10
C ASP A 207 -0.11 10.41 -29.35
N ASP A 208 1.21 10.42 -29.58
CA ASP A 208 1.81 11.00 -30.79
C ASP A 208 1.69 10.10 -32.04
N ALA A 209 1.49 8.81 -31.84
CA ALA A 209 1.33 7.86 -32.97
C ALA A 209 -0.08 7.85 -33.60
N GLY A 210 -1.02 8.63 -33.05
CA GLY A 210 -2.41 8.74 -33.50
C GLY A 210 -2.77 10.05 -34.23
N LYS A 211 -1.78 10.91 -34.53
CA LYS A 211 -1.91 12.09 -35.39
C LYS A 211 -1.21 11.84 -36.71
#